data_1b33404889bafe47035d14b2b52e2d0a
#
_entry.id   1b33404889bafe47035d14b2b52e2d0a
#
_cell.length_a   1.000
_cell.length_b   1.000
_cell.length_c   1.000
_cell.angle_alpha   90.00
_cell.angle_beta   90.00
_cell.angle_gamma   90.00
#
_symmetry.space_group_name_H-M   'P 1'
#
loop_
_entity.id
_entity.type
_entity.pdbx_description
1 polymer ?
#
loop_
_entity_poly.entity_id
_entity_poly.type
_entity_poly.pdbx_seq_one_letter_code
_entity_poly.pdbx_strand_id
1 'polypeptide(L)'
;GAGCTLSMNEDNSNECDWNNETGLAVAESIENIASSPAFVNVADQDAITMLTDGTLGAYVSGTWNATSFQDQYGDGYAACKLPTFDVNGTATQMGSYAGYKFVGVNSHAKNVGWSMLLAEYLTNEESQLEIGLATAEGPANLAAASQIDSPALAALAAQSAYADQQLVGSNYWDPAKALGQNLVDGAADLQKVLDDAVAGITQPVAE
;
A
#
# COMPACT_ATOMS: atom_id res chain seq x y z
N GLY A 1 7.90 -6.15 7.55
CA GLY A 1 7.53 -6.27 8.96
C GLY A 1 8.02 -7.53 9.68
N ALA A 2 8.26 -8.65 8.97
CA ALA A 2 8.69 -9.91 9.59
C ALA A 2 10.22 -10.08 9.69
N GLY A 3 11.00 -9.09 9.29
CA GLY A 3 12.45 -9.13 9.38
C GLY A 3 13.18 -9.43 8.07
N CYS A 4 12.46 -9.56 6.96
CA CYS A 4 13.08 -9.58 5.63
C CYS A 4 13.39 -8.17 5.14
N THR A 5 14.42 -8.06 4.30
CA THR A 5 14.93 -6.79 3.77
C THR A 5 14.47 -6.58 2.34
N LEU A 6 14.07 -5.36 2.04
CA LEU A 6 13.95 -4.82 0.69
C LEU A 6 14.44 -3.38 0.73
N SER A 7 15.45 -3.04 -0.03
CA SER A 7 15.99 -1.69 -0.12
C SER A 7 16.43 -1.35 -1.54
N MET A 8 16.50 -0.07 -1.84
CA MET A 8 16.99 0.43 -3.11
C MET A 8 18.37 1.07 -2.92
N ASN A 9 19.32 0.71 -3.76
CA ASN A 9 20.65 1.25 -3.81
C ASN A 9 20.70 2.59 -4.57
N GLU A 10 21.84 3.30 -4.51
CA GLU A 10 22.05 4.58 -5.21
C GLU A 10 21.95 4.46 -6.75
N ASP A 11 22.25 3.29 -7.29
CA ASP A 11 22.13 2.96 -8.73
C ASP A 11 20.73 2.50 -9.17
N ASN A 12 19.72 2.62 -8.31
CA ASN A 12 18.36 2.14 -8.47
C ASN A 12 18.20 0.61 -8.59
N SER A 13 19.23 -0.16 -8.27
CA SER A 13 19.07 -1.61 -8.06
C SER A 13 18.41 -1.90 -6.73
N ASN A 14 17.81 -3.09 -6.59
CA ASN A 14 17.22 -3.51 -5.32
C ASN A 14 18.09 -4.56 -4.63
N GLU A 15 18.11 -4.51 -3.30
CA GLU A 15 18.51 -5.61 -2.44
C GLU A 15 17.27 -6.26 -1.85
N CYS A 16 17.21 -7.59 -1.90
CA CYS A 16 16.06 -8.35 -1.43
C CYS A 16 16.53 -9.71 -0.88
N ASP A 17 16.05 -10.08 0.30
CA ASP A 17 16.37 -11.35 0.97
C ASP A 17 15.11 -12.17 1.31
N TRP A 18 14.03 -11.99 0.58
CA TRP A 18 12.73 -12.63 0.84
C TRP A 18 12.75 -14.15 0.72
N ASN A 19 13.78 -14.74 0.17
CA ASN A 19 13.95 -16.18 0.02
C ASN A 19 14.67 -16.87 1.20
N ASN A 20 14.81 -16.19 2.33
CA ASN A 20 15.31 -16.75 3.57
C ASN A 20 14.22 -17.51 4.36
N GLU A 21 14.59 -18.12 5.49
CA GLU A 21 13.66 -18.90 6.35
C GLU A 21 12.45 -18.05 6.82
N THR A 22 12.66 -16.77 7.11
CA THR A 22 11.57 -15.87 7.52
C THR A 22 10.64 -15.59 6.35
N GLY A 23 11.16 -15.34 5.16
CA GLY A 23 10.37 -15.15 3.95
C GLY A 23 9.56 -16.39 3.60
N LEU A 24 10.13 -17.58 3.76
CA LEU A 24 9.39 -18.83 3.58
C LEU A 24 8.22 -18.95 4.56
N ALA A 25 8.42 -18.65 5.84
CA ALA A 25 7.34 -18.65 6.83
C ALA A 25 6.25 -17.63 6.55
N VAL A 26 6.62 -16.46 6.01
CA VAL A 26 5.66 -15.44 5.54
C VAL A 26 4.87 -15.97 4.34
N ALA A 27 5.52 -16.60 3.37
CA ALA A 27 4.88 -17.18 2.19
C ALA A 27 3.87 -18.27 2.58
N GLU A 28 4.25 -19.19 3.47
CA GLU A 28 3.35 -20.20 4.04
C GLU A 28 2.12 -19.58 4.73
N SER A 29 2.32 -18.50 5.47
CA SER A 29 1.23 -17.77 6.14
C SER A 29 0.28 -17.13 5.12
N ILE A 30 0.79 -16.54 4.04
CA ILE A 30 -0.04 -15.97 2.96
C ILE A 30 -0.83 -17.07 2.25
N GLU A 31 -0.23 -18.20 1.93
CA GLU A 31 -0.94 -19.35 1.35
C GLU A 31 -2.06 -19.86 2.28
N ASN A 32 -1.80 -19.93 3.57
CA ASN A 32 -2.82 -20.32 4.56
C ASN A 32 -4.00 -19.35 4.57
N ILE A 33 -3.76 -18.04 4.47
CA ILE A 33 -4.82 -17.03 4.35
C ILE A 33 -5.58 -17.23 3.02
N ALA A 34 -4.87 -17.38 1.91
CA ALA A 34 -5.45 -17.54 0.58
C ALA A 34 -6.25 -18.85 0.43
N SER A 35 -5.88 -19.91 1.14
CA SER A 35 -6.61 -21.18 1.17
C SER A 35 -7.94 -21.12 1.92
N SER A 36 -8.22 -20.04 2.65
CA SER A 36 -9.49 -19.87 3.35
C SER A 36 -10.65 -19.74 2.35
N PRO A 37 -11.77 -20.46 2.56
CA PRO A 37 -12.95 -20.32 1.72
C PRO A 37 -13.60 -18.92 1.81
N ALA A 38 -13.20 -18.11 2.78
CA ALA A 38 -13.62 -16.71 2.93
C ALA A 38 -12.70 -15.72 2.18
N PHE A 39 -11.57 -16.18 1.67
CA PHE A 39 -10.64 -15.34 0.91
C PHE A 39 -11.08 -15.23 -0.55
N VAL A 40 -11.02 -14.02 -1.09
CA VAL A 40 -11.34 -13.73 -2.49
C VAL A 40 -10.22 -12.90 -3.09
N ASN A 41 -9.67 -13.36 -4.21
CA ASN A 41 -8.72 -12.61 -5.02
C ASN A 41 -9.37 -12.23 -6.35
N VAL A 42 -9.77 -10.98 -6.46
CA VAL A 42 -10.46 -10.43 -7.65
C VAL A 42 -9.91 -9.04 -7.98
N ALA A 43 -10.20 -8.56 -9.17
CA ALA A 43 -9.85 -7.18 -9.56
C ALA A 43 -10.62 -6.16 -8.70
N ASP A 44 -10.05 -4.97 -8.54
CA ASP A 44 -10.64 -3.87 -7.75
C ASP A 44 -12.11 -3.62 -8.04
N GLN A 45 -12.49 -3.57 -9.32
CA GLN A 45 -13.87 -3.30 -9.72
C GLN A 45 -14.82 -4.41 -9.31
N ASP A 46 -14.37 -5.65 -9.34
CA ASP A 46 -15.19 -6.80 -8.90
C ASP A 46 -15.32 -6.80 -7.37
N ALA A 47 -14.24 -6.48 -6.64
CA ALA A 47 -14.27 -6.33 -5.19
C ALA A 47 -15.25 -5.23 -4.75
N ILE A 48 -15.25 -4.08 -5.43
CA ILE A 48 -16.20 -2.98 -5.19
C ILE A 48 -17.63 -3.45 -5.43
N THR A 49 -17.88 -4.20 -6.52
CA THR A 49 -19.19 -4.76 -6.82
C THR A 49 -19.63 -5.75 -5.73
N MET A 50 -18.76 -6.63 -5.29
CA MET A 50 -19.04 -7.61 -4.23
C MET A 50 -19.33 -6.95 -2.88
N LEU A 51 -18.64 -5.87 -2.55
CA LEU A 51 -18.95 -5.05 -1.38
C LEU A 51 -20.34 -4.44 -1.51
N THR A 52 -20.64 -3.83 -2.67
CA THR A 52 -21.95 -3.21 -2.96
C THR A 52 -23.10 -4.20 -2.83
N ASP A 53 -22.91 -5.42 -3.30
CA ASP A 53 -23.90 -6.49 -3.24
C ASP A 53 -23.97 -7.19 -1.86
N GLY A 54 -23.09 -6.83 -0.92
CA GLY A 54 -23.01 -7.41 0.42
C GLY A 54 -22.46 -8.83 0.45
N THR A 55 -21.79 -9.28 -0.61
CA THR A 55 -21.16 -10.62 -0.70
C THR A 55 -19.70 -10.62 -0.21
N LEU A 56 -19.09 -9.45 -0.04
CA LEU A 56 -17.77 -9.25 0.54
C LEU A 56 -17.87 -8.40 1.80
N GLY A 57 -17.35 -8.89 2.92
CA GLY A 57 -17.47 -8.20 4.21
C GLY A 57 -16.31 -7.27 4.54
N ALA A 58 -15.15 -7.44 3.88
CA ALA A 58 -13.96 -6.61 4.09
C ALA A 58 -13.11 -6.57 2.82
N TYR A 59 -12.42 -5.45 2.61
CA TYR A 59 -11.58 -5.24 1.45
C TYR A 59 -10.29 -4.50 1.85
N VAL A 60 -9.15 -5.02 1.40
CA VAL A 60 -7.86 -4.36 1.57
C VAL A 60 -7.66 -3.39 0.41
N SER A 61 -7.67 -2.10 0.70
CA SER A 61 -7.58 -1.03 -0.29
C SER A 61 -6.83 0.18 0.28
N GLY A 62 -6.76 1.24 -0.50
CA GLY A 62 -6.29 2.54 -0.05
C GLY A 62 -7.43 3.50 0.24
N THR A 63 -7.10 4.71 0.71
CA THR A 63 -8.08 5.73 1.09
C THR A 63 -8.88 6.28 -0.10
N TRP A 64 -8.46 6.07 -1.33
CA TRP A 64 -9.17 6.52 -2.54
C TRP A 64 -10.59 5.97 -2.73
N ASN A 65 -10.93 4.85 -2.09
CA ASN A 65 -12.27 4.28 -2.09
C ASN A 65 -13.10 4.71 -0.88
N ALA A 66 -12.52 5.39 0.11
CA ALA A 66 -13.16 5.66 1.39
C ALA A 66 -14.44 6.49 1.27
N THR A 67 -14.42 7.55 0.45
CA THR A 67 -15.57 8.43 0.25
C THR A 67 -16.74 7.66 -0.34
N SER A 68 -16.50 6.85 -1.38
CA SER A 68 -17.56 6.04 -2.01
C SER A 68 -18.19 5.05 -1.04
N PHE A 69 -17.40 4.41 -0.18
CA PHE A 69 -17.92 3.47 0.83
C PHE A 69 -18.63 4.18 1.99
N GLN A 70 -18.12 5.35 2.41
CA GLN A 70 -18.80 6.16 3.41
C GLN A 70 -20.18 6.62 2.92
N ASP A 71 -20.27 7.06 1.66
CA ASP A 71 -21.54 7.49 1.05
C ASP A 71 -22.52 6.32 0.91
N GLN A 72 -22.03 5.13 0.60
CA GLN A 72 -22.86 3.96 0.41
C GLN A 72 -23.36 3.34 1.72
N TYR A 73 -22.50 3.25 2.73
CA TYR A 73 -22.78 2.50 3.96
C TYR A 73 -23.11 3.40 5.15
N GLY A 74 -22.83 4.71 5.07
CA GLY A 74 -23.05 5.64 6.16
C GLY A 74 -22.43 5.16 7.48
N ASP A 75 -23.27 4.99 8.52
CA ASP A 75 -22.83 4.50 9.83
C ASP A 75 -22.38 3.02 9.83
N GLY A 76 -22.64 2.28 8.77
CA GLY A 76 -22.17 0.90 8.58
C GLY A 76 -20.72 0.81 8.06
N TYR A 77 -20.13 1.93 7.60
CA TYR A 77 -18.76 1.96 7.15
C TYR A 77 -17.78 1.98 8.31
N ALA A 78 -16.75 1.17 8.22
CA ALA A 78 -15.61 1.18 9.14
C ALA A 78 -14.30 1.00 8.38
N ALA A 79 -13.23 1.59 8.88
CA ALA A 79 -11.88 1.38 8.39
C ALA A 79 -10.93 1.11 9.57
N CYS A 80 -9.93 0.28 9.35
CA CYS A 80 -8.90 -0.02 10.33
C CYS A 80 -7.54 -0.21 9.64
N LYS A 81 -6.46 -0.15 10.43
CA LYS A 81 -5.15 -0.54 9.93
C LYS A 81 -5.16 -2.01 9.47
N LEU A 82 -4.17 -2.41 8.66
CA LEU A 82 -4.00 -3.80 8.25
C LEU A 82 -3.96 -4.74 9.47
N PRO A 83 -4.51 -5.96 9.35
CA PRO A 83 -4.52 -6.92 10.44
C PRO A 83 -3.13 -7.46 10.75
N THR A 84 -3.01 -8.21 11.83
CA THR A 84 -1.89 -9.12 12.05
C THR A 84 -2.13 -10.44 11.34
N PHE A 85 -1.05 -11.13 11.01
CA PHE A 85 -1.06 -12.51 10.51
C PHE A 85 -0.05 -13.33 11.31
N ASP A 86 -0.22 -14.64 11.30
CA ASP A 86 0.68 -15.54 12.03
C ASP A 86 1.93 -15.84 11.20
N VAL A 87 3.10 -15.66 11.81
CA VAL A 87 4.38 -16.09 11.26
C VAL A 87 5.07 -16.96 12.29
N ASN A 88 5.14 -18.26 12.07
CA ASN A 88 5.74 -19.22 12.98
C ASN A 88 5.18 -19.15 14.42
N GLY A 89 3.86 -19.02 14.57
CA GLY A 89 3.20 -18.90 15.88
C GLY A 89 3.27 -17.52 16.51
N THR A 90 3.77 -16.52 15.79
CA THR A 90 3.87 -15.14 16.28
C THR A 90 2.96 -14.23 15.46
N ALA A 91 2.03 -13.53 16.16
CA ALA A 91 1.18 -12.53 15.54
C ALA A 91 2.04 -11.33 15.06
N THR A 92 2.19 -11.19 13.75
CA THR A 92 3.02 -10.18 13.10
C THR A 92 2.13 -9.15 12.42
N GLN A 93 2.38 -7.86 12.66
CA GLN A 93 1.62 -6.79 12.03
C GLN A 93 1.98 -6.69 10.54
N MET A 94 0.97 -6.67 9.67
CA MET A 94 1.19 -6.41 8.26
C MET A 94 1.71 -5.00 8.04
N GLY A 95 2.80 -4.89 7.28
CA GLY A 95 3.36 -3.62 6.82
C GLY A 95 2.70 -3.13 5.54
N SER A 96 2.93 -1.87 5.22
CA SER A 96 2.52 -1.25 3.96
C SER A 96 3.61 -0.30 3.46
N TYR A 97 3.44 0.21 2.24
CA TYR A 97 4.22 1.36 1.80
C TYR A 97 3.52 2.67 2.20
N ALA A 98 4.33 3.65 2.59
CA ALA A 98 3.91 5.03 2.73
C ALA A 98 4.14 5.75 1.38
N GLY A 99 3.05 6.10 0.71
CA GLY A 99 3.08 6.90 -0.52
C GLY A 99 2.88 8.38 -0.21
N TYR A 100 3.69 9.22 -0.85
CA TYR A 100 3.57 10.69 -0.74
C TYR A 100 3.36 11.29 -2.12
N LYS A 101 2.46 12.28 -2.20
CA LYS A 101 2.28 13.09 -3.39
C LYS A 101 3.06 14.38 -3.24
N PHE A 102 3.79 14.77 -4.26
CA PHE A 102 4.61 15.98 -4.27
C PHE A 102 4.14 16.95 -5.36
N VAL A 103 4.21 18.24 -5.06
CA VAL A 103 4.06 19.28 -6.04
C VAL A 103 5.44 19.80 -6.42
N GLY A 104 5.85 19.57 -7.66
CA GLY A 104 7.14 20.02 -8.19
C GLY A 104 6.99 21.21 -9.13
N VAL A 105 7.91 22.17 -9.05
CA VAL A 105 8.00 23.28 -10.01
C VAL A 105 9.10 22.99 -11.01
N ASN A 106 8.77 22.92 -12.29
CA ASN A 106 9.73 22.69 -13.35
C ASN A 106 10.68 23.89 -13.48
N SER A 107 11.99 23.66 -13.40
CA SER A 107 13.03 24.71 -13.54
C SER A 107 13.00 25.45 -14.87
N HIS A 108 12.42 24.85 -15.91
CA HIS A 108 12.25 25.49 -17.24
C HIS A 108 10.88 26.16 -17.41
N ALA A 109 10.06 26.27 -16.36
CA ALA A 109 8.78 26.95 -16.44
C ALA A 109 8.98 28.44 -16.82
N LYS A 110 8.12 28.96 -17.71
CA LYS A 110 8.18 30.38 -18.10
C LYS A 110 7.88 31.35 -16.96
N ASN A 111 7.09 30.90 -16.00
CA ASN A 111 6.59 31.70 -14.87
C ASN A 111 6.88 31.01 -13.55
N VAL A 112 8.17 30.75 -13.22
CA VAL A 112 8.59 30.02 -12.01
C VAL A 112 7.97 30.62 -10.76
N GLY A 113 7.92 31.97 -10.62
CA GLY A 113 7.33 32.64 -9.47
C GLY A 113 5.85 32.30 -9.27
N TRP A 114 5.04 32.32 -10.31
CA TRP A 114 3.63 31.93 -10.23
C TRP A 114 3.46 30.43 -9.96
N SER A 115 4.34 29.60 -10.51
CA SER A 115 4.33 28.15 -10.22
C SER A 115 4.67 27.85 -8.76
N MET A 116 5.59 28.60 -8.15
CA MET A 116 5.90 28.50 -6.73
C MET A 116 4.71 28.90 -5.85
N LEU A 117 4.04 30.02 -6.16
CA LEU A 117 2.85 30.45 -5.45
C LEU A 117 1.71 29.43 -5.58
N LEU A 118 1.54 28.81 -6.75
CA LEU A 118 0.57 27.72 -6.92
C LEU A 118 0.92 26.50 -6.07
N ALA A 119 2.19 26.11 -6.03
CA ALA A 119 2.64 25.00 -5.20
C ALA A 119 2.39 25.28 -3.70
N GLU A 120 2.67 26.50 -3.23
CA GLU A 120 2.37 26.95 -1.87
C GLU A 120 0.86 26.94 -1.59
N TYR A 121 0.05 27.43 -2.52
CA TYR A 121 -1.41 27.41 -2.40
C TYR A 121 -1.97 26.00 -2.28
N LEU A 122 -1.51 25.05 -3.11
CA LEU A 122 -1.95 23.66 -3.09
C LEU A 122 -1.53 22.90 -1.82
N THR A 123 -0.52 23.40 -1.10
CA THR A 123 0.02 22.77 0.11
C THR A 123 -0.31 23.52 1.41
N ASN A 124 -1.03 24.64 1.32
CA ASN A 124 -1.46 25.39 2.50
C ASN A 124 -2.57 24.66 3.27
N GLU A 125 -2.90 25.14 4.46
CA GLU A 125 -3.89 24.54 5.34
C GLU A 125 -5.28 24.48 4.70
N GLU A 126 -5.76 25.57 4.12
CA GLU A 126 -7.10 25.70 3.54
C GLU A 126 -7.30 24.73 2.38
N SER A 127 -6.39 24.73 1.39
CA SER A 127 -6.47 23.83 0.23
C SER A 127 -6.31 22.36 0.62
N GLN A 128 -5.42 22.05 1.55
CA GLN A 128 -5.22 20.69 2.03
C GLN A 128 -6.43 20.17 2.82
N LEU A 129 -7.09 21.04 3.59
CA LEU A 129 -8.33 20.70 4.29
C LEU A 129 -9.45 20.37 3.31
N GLU A 130 -9.68 21.25 2.32
CA GLU A 130 -10.71 21.04 1.29
C GLU A 130 -10.47 19.75 0.48
N ILE A 131 -9.22 19.50 0.06
CA ILE A 131 -8.86 18.28 -0.66
C ILE A 131 -9.10 17.05 0.23
N GLY A 132 -8.63 17.08 1.47
CA GLY A 132 -8.80 15.96 2.39
C GLY A 132 -10.27 15.63 2.70
N LEU A 133 -11.12 16.65 2.85
CA LEU A 133 -12.56 16.45 3.04
C LEU A 133 -13.24 15.87 1.79
N ALA A 134 -12.80 16.28 0.60
CA ALA A 134 -13.40 15.84 -0.66
C ALA A 134 -12.94 14.43 -1.10
N THR A 135 -11.72 14.02 -0.76
CA THR A 135 -11.08 12.81 -1.32
C THR A 135 -10.78 11.74 -0.29
N ALA A 136 -10.88 12.03 1.00
CA ALA A 136 -10.38 11.22 2.11
C ALA A 136 -8.86 10.90 2.01
N GLU A 137 -8.10 11.65 1.20
CA GLU A 137 -6.64 11.58 1.19
C GLU A 137 -6.07 12.32 2.41
N GLY A 138 -5.08 11.74 3.07
CA GLY A 138 -4.48 12.34 4.26
C GLY A 138 -3.71 13.62 3.94
N PRO A 139 -4.11 14.80 4.48
CA PRO A 139 -3.34 16.02 4.31
C PRO A 139 -1.94 15.89 4.89
N ALA A 140 -0.93 16.39 4.17
CA ALA A 140 0.42 16.55 4.70
C ALA A 140 0.53 17.73 5.67
N ASN A 141 -0.36 18.71 5.54
CA ASN A 141 -0.47 19.83 6.48
C ASN A 141 -1.12 19.37 7.80
N LEU A 142 -0.37 19.44 8.90
CA LEU A 142 -0.80 18.93 10.21
C LEU A 142 -2.03 19.66 10.76
N ALA A 143 -2.16 20.96 10.50
CA ALA A 143 -3.32 21.73 10.93
C ALA A 143 -4.59 21.29 10.17
N ALA A 144 -4.49 21.07 8.87
CA ALA A 144 -5.57 20.51 8.06
C ALA A 144 -5.94 19.08 8.51
N ALA A 145 -4.95 18.21 8.70
CA ALA A 145 -5.17 16.83 9.13
C ALA A 145 -5.92 16.75 10.47
N SER A 146 -5.64 17.66 11.41
CA SER A 146 -6.29 17.69 12.73
C SER A 146 -7.78 18.09 12.71
N GLN A 147 -8.27 18.61 11.59
CA GLN A 147 -9.65 19.09 11.42
C GLN A 147 -10.55 18.06 10.72
N ILE A 148 -10.00 16.94 10.25
CA ILE A 148 -10.76 15.93 9.52
C ILE A 148 -11.04 14.73 10.44
N ASP A 149 -12.31 14.50 10.74
CA ASP A 149 -12.78 13.30 11.44
C ASP A 149 -13.26 12.28 10.40
N SER A 150 -12.41 11.28 10.12
CA SER A 150 -12.67 10.24 9.12
C SER A 150 -12.14 8.89 9.60
N PRO A 151 -12.94 7.81 9.56
CA PRO A 151 -12.47 6.46 9.87
C PRO A 151 -11.27 6.04 9.00
N ALA A 152 -11.27 6.41 7.72
CA ALA A 152 -10.17 6.11 6.79
C ALA A 152 -8.87 6.79 7.18
N LEU A 153 -8.92 8.08 7.59
CA LEU A 153 -7.73 8.81 8.03
C LEU A 153 -7.23 8.33 9.40
N ALA A 154 -8.14 7.93 10.30
CA ALA A 154 -7.76 7.29 11.55
C ALA A 154 -7.04 5.96 11.32
N ALA A 155 -7.54 5.13 10.38
CA ALA A 155 -6.90 3.89 9.97
C ALA A 155 -5.51 4.12 9.32
N LEU A 156 -5.40 5.13 8.45
CA LEU A 156 -4.13 5.53 7.83
C LEU A 156 -3.12 5.97 8.89
N ALA A 157 -3.52 6.80 9.85
CA ALA A 157 -2.68 7.23 10.94
C ALA A 157 -2.21 6.04 11.82
N ALA A 158 -3.10 5.10 12.11
CA ALA A 158 -2.77 3.89 12.86
C ALA A 158 -1.82 2.95 12.10
N GLN A 159 -1.90 2.92 10.76
CA GLN A 159 -1.02 2.13 9.90
C GLN A 159 0.36 2.77 9.71
N SER A 160 0.49 4.08 9.87
CA SER A 160 1.72 4.82 9.57
C SER A 160 2.94 4.33 10.35
N ALA A 161 2.75 3.82 11.58
CA ALA A 161 3.81 3.22 12.39
C ALA A 161 4.37 1.91 11.81
N TYR A 162 3.71 1.34 10.81
CA TYR A 162 4.03 0.06 10.15
C TYR A 162 4.20 0.25 8.65
N ALA A 163 4.42 1.47 8.21
CA ALA A 163 4.58 1.81 6.80
C ALA A 163 6.01 2.28 6.52
N ASP A 164 6.63 1.64 5.54
CA ASP A 164 7.96 2.02 5.06
C ASP A 164 7.85 2.90 3.81
N GLN A 165 8.86 3.74 3.57
CA GLN A 165 8.91 4.51 2.34
C GLN A 165 8.99 3.56 1.13
N GLN A 166 8.25 3.90 0.07
CA GLN A 166 8.27 3.14 -1.18
C GLN A 166 9.53 3.46 -1.98
N LEU A 167 10.68 3.01 -1.49
CA LEU A 167 11.96 3.12 -2.15
C LEU A 167 12.30 1.78 -2.82
N VAL A 168 11.80 1.60 -4.03
CA VAL A 168 12.02 0.38 -4.83
C VAL A 168 12.40 0.75 -6.26
N GLY A 169 13.38 0.06 -6.81
CA GLY A 169 13.80 0.20 -8.19
C GLY A 169 12.76 -0.34 -9.19
N SER A 170 12.96 -0.07 -10.47
CA SER A 170 12.01 -0.41 -11.54
C SER A 170 11.71 -1.91 -11.67
N ASN A 171 12.67 -2.78 -11.30
CA ASN A 171 12.53 -4.24 -11.40
C ASN A 171 11.71 -4.89 -10.28
N TYR A 172 11.17 -4.11 -9.35
CA TYR A 172 10.44 -4.63 -8.20
C TYR A 172 9.05 -5.18 -8.56
N TRP A 173 8.27 -4.42 -9.35
CA TRP A 173 6.82 -4.61 -9.42
C TRP A 173 6.37 -5.93 -10.07
N ASP A 174 6.95 -6.29 -11.20
CA ASP A 174 6.53 -7.50 -11.92
C ASP A 174 6.87 -8.79 -11.15
N PRO A 175 8.10 -8.97 -10.59
CA PRO A 175 8.41 -10.14 -9.78
C PRO A 175 7.60 -10.20 -8.48
N ALA A 176 7.37 -9.07 -7.81
CA ALA A 176 6.57 -9.02 -6.59
C ALA A 176 5.10 -9.38 -6.85
N LYS A 177 4.53 -8.88 -7.97
CA LYS A 177 3.19 -9.25 -8.41
C LYS A 177 3.09 -10.74 -8.75
N ALA A 178 4.06 -11.28 -9.47
CA ALA A 178 4.11 -12.70 -9.82
C ALA A 178 4.22 -13.58 -8.57
N LEU A 179 5.05 -13.19 -7.58
CA LEU A 179 5.12 -13.87 -6.29
C LEU A 179 3.75 -13.89 -5.61
N GLY A 180 3.10 -12.74 -5.46
CA GLY A 180 1.78 -12.65 -4.83
C GLY A 180 0.75 -13.56 -5.50
N GLN A 181 0.72 -13.58 -6.83
CA GLN A 181 -0.19 -14.44 -7.58
C GLN A 181 0.11 -15.94 -7.35
N ASN A 182 1.39 -16.34 -7.39
CA ASN A 182 1.78 -17.72 -7.13
C ASN A 182 1.38 -18.19 -5.73
N LEU A 183 1.53 -17.33 -4.71
CA LEU A 183 1.14 -17.64 -3.33
C LEU A 183 -0.38 -17.80 -3.20
N VAL A 184 -1.16 -16.98 -3.88
CA VAL A 184 -2.63 -17.05 -3.86
C VAL A 184 -3.14 -18.29 -4.61
N ASP A 185 -2.48 -18.67 -5.70
CA ASP A 185 -2.86 -19.84 -6.51
C ASP A 185 -2.40 -21.18 -5.87
N GLY A 186 -1.63 -21.14 -4.81
CA GLY A 186 -1.09 -22.31 -4.12
C GLY A 186 0.12 -22.89 -4.85
N ALA A 187 1.29 -22.31 -4.66
CA ALA A 187 2.51 -22.73 -5.33
C ALA A 187 2.97 -24.12 -4.85
N ALA A 188 3.33 -25.00 -5.79
CA ALA A 188 3.82 -26.34 -5.48
C ALA A 188 5.21 -26.35 -4.79
N ASP A 189 5.99 -25.27 -4.95
CA ASP A 189 7.33 -25.08 -4.39
C ASP A 189 7.52 -23.61 -3.98
N LEU A 190 7.24 -23.31 -2.72
CA LEU A 190 7.33 -21.95 -2.16
C LEU A 190 8.74 -21.38 -2.20
N GLN A 191 9.76 -22.23 -1.92
CA GLN A 191 11.14 -21.77 -1.98
C GLN A 191 11.51 -21.31 -3.40
N LYS A 192 11.10 -22.09 -4.40
CA LYS A 192 11.39 -21.75 -5.78
C LYS A 192 10.73 -20.42 -6.19
N VAL A 193 9.47 -20.18 -5.84
CA VAL A 193 8.82 -18.92 -6.22
C VAL A 193 9.41 -17.72 -5.48
N LEU A 194 9.90 -17.89 -4.26
CA LEU A 194 10.66 -16.88 -3.54
C LEU A 194 12.02 -16.60 -4.22
N ASP A 195 12.76 -17.66 -4.60
CA ASP A 195 14.04 -17.52 -5.31
C ASP A 195 13.86 -16.81 -6.65
N ASP A 196 12.83 -17.17 -7.42
CA ASP A 196 12.51 -16.53 -8.71
C ASP A 196 12.15 -15.04 -8.50
N ALA A 197 11.38 -14.72 -7.46
CA ALA A 197 11.03 -13.34 -7.13
C ALA A 197 12.25 -12.51 -6.73
N VAL A 198 13.09 -13.01 -5.84
CA VAL A 198 14.33 -12.33 -5.40
C VAL A 198 15.26 -12.14 -6.59
N ALA A 199 15.44 -13.17 -7.44
CA ALA A 199 16.26 -13.06 -8.64
C ALA A 199 15.75 -11.98 -9.61
N GLY A 200 14.42 -11.86 -9.78
CA GLY A 200 13.82 -10.83 -10.62
C GLY A 200 13.96 -9.42 -10.03
N ILE A 201 13.71 -9.28 -8.71
CA ILE A 201 13.79 -8.00 -8.00
C ILE A 201 15.22 -7.44 -7.98
N THR A 202 16.22 -8.31 -7.82
CA THR A 202 17.65 -7.92 -7.69
C THR A 202 18.38 -7.84 -9.03
N GLN A 203 17.72 -8.09 -10.16
CA GLN A 203 18.34 -7.90 -11.48
C GLN A 203 18.84 -6.47 -11.65
N PRO A 204 20.02 -6.26 -12.26
CA PRO A 204 20.47 -4.94 -12.63
C PRO A 204 19.44 -4.24 -13.54
N VAL A 205 19.21 -2.96 -13.30
CA VAL A 205 18.38 -2.15 -14.20
C VAL A 205 19.13 -1.97 -15.51
N ALA A 206 18.53 -2.35 -16.64
CA ALA A 206 19.11 -2.08 -17.94
C ALA A 206 19.17 -0.56 -18.17
N GLU A 207 20.35 -0.06 -18.58
CA GLU A 207 20.57 1.35 -18.92
C GLU A 207 19.73 1.80 -20.13
#